data_376827490ef39a8e3cedb92b5168857a
#
_entry.id   376827490ef39a8e3cedb92b5168857a
#
_cell.length_a   1.000
_cell.length_b   1.000
_cell.length_c   1.000
_cell.angle_alpha   90.00
_cell.angle_beta   90.00
_cell.angle_gamma   90.00
#
_symmetry.space_group_name_H-M   'P 1'
#
loop_
_entity.id
_entity.type
_entity.pdbx_description
1 polymer ?
#
loop_
_entity_poly.entity_id
_entity_poly.type
_entity_poly.pdbx_seq_one_letter_code
_entity_poly.pdbx_strand_id
1 'polypeptide(L)'
;MRTDLQEAWDKAKKTDGTIYKNPGVEEIEPILSPSEKVIVVLKCLKKSGSLGGGQVCTAVLTDQTIHIFSRGVMKSVNHSHETIPFSTITGVELSRKLSLGWIITFTRAANTDSLLKCDENGSKIMVSEVQKIIAELRSGNAAPKVSSEIGAIEKIQKLKELLDQGILSQEEFEEKKAELLKQI
;
A
#
# COMPACT_ATOMS: atom_id res chain seq x y z
N MET A 1 20.31 3.32 1.92
CA MET A 1 19.74 2.37 0.92
C MET A 1 19.16 1.17 1.68
N ARG A 2 17.87 0.95 1.54
CA ARG A 2 17.13 -0.11 2.25
C ARG A 2 17.42 -1.46 1.61
N THR A 3 17.92 -2.39 2.39
CA THR A 3 18.27 -3.75 1.91
C THR A 3 17.02 -4.54 1.49
N ASP A 4 15.92 -4.42 2.22
CA ASP A 4 14.65 -5.11 1.90
C ASP A 4 14.05 -4.64 0.55
N LEU A 5 14.10 -3.34 0.28
CA LEU A 5 13.66 -2.77 -1.00
C LEU A 5 14.58 -3.23 -2.15
N GLN A 6 15.91 -3.19 -1.94
CA GLN A 6 16.86 -3.62 -2.97
C GLN A 6 16.72 -5.09 -3.31
N GLU A 7 16.62 -5.96 -2.30
CA GLU A 7 16.40 -7.40 -2.52
C GLU A 7 15.11 -7.70 -3.26
N ALA A 8 14.01 -7.02 -2.90
CA ALA A 8 12.72 -7.17 -3.57
C ALA A 8 12.78 -6.64 -5.01
N TRP A 9 13.50 -5.53 -5.24
CA TRP A 9 13.71 -4.96 -6.57
C TRP A 9 14.50 -5.89 -7.50
N ASP A 10 15.55 -6.53 -6.99
CA ASP A 10 16.40 -7.42 -7.78
C ASP A 10 15.66 -8.71 -8.16
N LYS A 11 14.74 -9.18 -7.32
CA LYS A 11 13.85 -10.30 -7.62
C LYS A 11 12.76 -9.97 -8.62
N ALA A 12 12.38 -8.70 -8.75
CA ALA A 12 11.31 -8.26 -9.65
C ALA A 12 11.77 -8.31 -11.11
N LYS A 13 11.09 -9.11 -11.94
CA LYS A 13 11.36 -9.21 -13.37
C LYS A 13 10.94 -7.94 -14.10
N LYS A 14 11.65 -7.61 -15.18
CA LYS A 14 11.25 -6.50 -16.05
C LYS A 14 9.88 -6.77 -16.69
N THR A 15 9.12 -5.70 -16.88
CA THR A 15 7.86 -5.77 -17.64
C THR A 15 8.17 -6.00 -19.12
N ASP A 16 7.70 -7.12 -19.66
CA ASP A 16 7.92 -7.45 -21.05
C ASP A 16 7.21 -6.47 -22.01
N GLY A 17 7.88 -6.13 -23.11
CA GLY A 17 7.32 -5.31 -24.18
C GLY A 17 7.18 -3.82 -23.87
N THR A 18 7.88 -3.29 -22.86
CA THR A 18 7.99 -1.84 -22.64
C THR A 18 9.40 -1.33 -22.96
N ILE A 19 9.46 -0.20 -23.66
CA ILE A 19 10.70 0.57 -23.88
C ILE A 19 11.00 1.55 -22.75
N TYR A 20 10.04 1.75 -21.85
CA TYR A 20 10.14 2.70 -20.75
C TYR A 20 10.65 2.01 -19.49
N LYS A 21 11.47 2.74 -18.73
CA LYS A 21 11.98 2.26 -17.44
C LYS A 21 10.92 2.44 -16.36
N ASN A 22 10.72 1.41 -15.55
CA ASN A 22 9.93 1.50 -14.33
C ASN A 22 10.58 2.49 -13.34
N PRO A 23 9.81 3.20 -12.50
CA PRO A 23 10.34 3.94 -11.35
C PRO A 23 11.27 3.05 -10.51
N GLY A 24 12.48 3.55 -10.25
CA GLY A 24 13.54 2.77 -9.62
C GLY A 24 13.62 2.93 -8.10
N VAL A 25 14.54 2.20 -7.48
CA VAL A 25 14.78 2.24 -6.03
C VAL A 25 15.06 3.66 -5.53
N GLU A 26 15.85 4.44 -6.28
CA GLU A 26 16.21 5.82 -5.93
C GLU A 26 14.99 6.76 -5.86
N GLU A 27 13.96 6.48 -6.66
CA GLU A 27 12.71 7.24 -6.69
C GLU A 27 11.72 6.77 -5.60
N ILE A 28 11.78 5.51 -5.23
CA ILE A 28 10.84 4.85 -4.31
C ILE A 28 11.29 5.00 -2.86
N GLU A 29 12.56 4.76 -2.58
CA GLU A 29 13.12 4.73 -1.23
C GLU A 29 12.79 5.98 -0.37
N PRO A 30 12.89 7.22 -0.89
CA PRO A 30 12.61 8.43 -0.11
C PRO A 30 11.15 8.59 0.31
N ILE A 31 10.23 7.86 -0.34
CA ILE A 31 8.78 7.99 -0.14
C ILE A 31 8.27 6.95 0.87
N LEU A 32 8.95 5.80 0.97
CA LEU A 32 8.57 4.76 1.91
C LEU A 32 8.90 5.17 3.34
N SER A 33 7.95 4.92 4.26
CA SER A 33 8.20 5.14 5.68
C SER A 33 9.33 4.22 6.18
N PRO A 34 10.23 4.70 7.05
CA PRO A 34 11.26 3.85 7.66
C PRO A 34 10.71 2.65 8.45
N SER A 35 9.48 2.76 8.95
CA SER A 35 8.79 1.70 9.71
C SER A 35 8.16 0.62 8.83
N GLU A 36 7.96 0.90 7.53
CA GLU A 36 7.40 -0.07 6.59
C GLU A 36 8.43 -1.11 6.17
N LYS A 37 8.04 -2.37 6.13
CA LYS A 37 8.86 -3.47 5.61
C LYS A 37 8.39 -3.84 4.22
N VAL A 38 9.30 -3.78 3.24
CA VAL A 38 9.00 -4.21 1.87
C VAL A 38 8.90 -5.73 1.78
N ILE A 39 7.79 -6.22 1.22
CA ILE A 39 7.50 -7.64 1.03
C ILE A 39 7.78 -8.05 -0.42
N VAL A 40 7.22 -7.32 -1.38
CA VAL A 40 7.40 -7.61 -2.80
C VAL A 40 7.35 -6.35 -3.65
N VAL A 41 8.15 -6.34 -4.71
CA VAL A 41 8.15 -5.31 -5.76
C VAL A 41 7.70 -5.94 -7.08
N LEU A 42 6.80 -5.27 -7.78
CA LEU A 42 6.37 -5.64 -9.13
C LEU A 42 6.65 -4.50 -10.11
N LYS A 43 7.30 -4.84 -11.22
CA LYS A 43 7.45 -3.97 -12.38
C LYS A 43 6.32 -4.30 -13.35
N CYS A 44 5.38 -3.38 -13.56
CA CYS A 44 4.11 -3.67 -14.23
C CYS A 44 3.58 -2.47 -15.04
N LEU A 45 2.39 -2.60 -15.59
CA LEU A 45 1.62 -1.53 -16.18
C LEU A 45 0.37 -1.30 -15.35
N LYS A 46 0.06 -0.04 -15.02
CA LYS A 46 -1.23 0.33 -14.43
C LYS A 46 -2.19 0.67 -15.59
N LYS A 47 -3.39 0.10 -15.57
CA LYS A 47 -4.45 0.47 -16.51
C LYS A 47 -4.83 1.93 -16.25
N SER A 48 -4.75 2.76 -17.30
CA SER A 48 -5.12 4.17 -17.23
C SER A 48 -6.29 4.44 -18.15
N GLY A 49 -7.41 4.88 -17.59
CA GLY A 49 -8.58 5.35 -18.32
C GLY A 49 -9.30 4.32 -19.18
N SER A 50 -10.35 4.80 -19.88
CA SER A 50 -11.24 3.98 -20.74
C SER A 50 -10.59 3.55 -22.07
N LEU A 51 -9.58 4.26 -22.54
CA LEU A 51 -8.94 4.05 -23.85
C LEU A 51 -7.78 3.04 -23.85
N GLY A 52 -7.59 2.28 -22.77
CA GLY A 52 -6.68 1.12 -22.75
C GLY A 52 -5.18 1.42 -22.70
N GLY A 53 -4.76 2.65 -22.52
CA GLY A 53 -3.36 3.01 -22.31
C GLY A 53 -2.87 2.54 -20.95
N GLY A 54 -1.72 1.81 -20.89
CA GLY A 54 -1.08 1.43 -19.64
C GLY A 54 0.04 2.41 -19.29
N GLN A 55 0.08 2.87 -18.04
CA GLN A 55 1.24 3.60 -17.51
C GLN A 55 2.26 2.61 -16.95
N VAL A 56 3.54 2.82 -17.25
CA VAL A 56 4.61 2.03 -16.64
C VAL A 56 4.65 2.35 -15.16
N CYS A 57 4.58 1.31 -14.33
CA CYS A 57 4.55 1.49 -12.89
C CYS A 57 5.40 0.45 -12.15
N THR A 58 5.78 0.80 -10.94
CA THR A 58 6.32 -0.10 -9.94
C THR A 58 5.33 -0.16 -8.78
N ALA A 59 4.84 -1.35 -8.48
CA ALA A 59 4.02 -1.59 -7.30
C ALA A 59 4.89 -2.18 -6.20
N VAL A 60 4.81 -1.61 -5.02
CA VAL A 60 5.53 -2.05 -3.82
C VAL A 60 4.51 -2.43 -2.76
N LEU A 61 4.50 -3.69 -2.37
CA LEU A 61 3.76 -4.16 -1.22
C LEU A 61 4.65 -4.05 0.01
N THR A 62 4.17 -3.36 1.01
CA THR A 62 4.76 -3.34 2.35
C THR A 62 3.87 -4.09 3.34
N ASP A 63 4.30 -4.22 4.58
CA ASP A 63 3.48 -4.77 5.67
C ASP A 63 2.36 -3.82 6.13
N GLN A 64 2.29 -2.60 5.59
CA GLN A 64 1.33 -1.57 5.98
C GLN A 64 0.39 -1.16 4.85
N THR A 65 0.86 -1.14 3.60
CA THR A 65 0.10 -0.60 2.47
C THR A 65 0.67 -1.07 1.13
N ILE A 66 -0.03 -0.75 0.05
CA ILE A 66 0.46 -0.92 -1.32
C ILE A 66 0.77 0.46 -1.90
N HIS A 67 2.00 0.65 -2.37
CA HIS A 67 2.41 1.85 -3.10
C HIS A 67 2.47 1.55 -4.60
N ILE A 68 1.93 2.45 -5.42
CA ILE A 68 2.01 2.39 -6.88
C ILE A 68 2.70 3.65 -7.37
N PHE A 69 3.90 3.49 -7.87
CA PHE A 69 4.68 4.55 -8.50
C PHE A 69 4.51 4.46 -10.01
N SER A 70 3.93 5.46 -10.64
CA SER A 70 3.69 5.48 -12.08
C SER A 70 4.50 6.55 -12.76
N ARG A 71 4.99 6.24 -13.97
CA ARG A 71 5.70 7.18 -14.83
C ARG A 71 4.92 7.36 -16.13
N GLY A 72 4.66 8.61 -16.49
CA GLY A 72 4.03 8.93 -17.76
C GLY A 72 4.88 8.51 -18.96
N VAL A 73 4.22 8.15 -20.07
CA VAL A 73 4.85 7.68 -21.30
C VAL A 73 5.61 8.80 -22.03
N MET A 74 5.23 10.06 -21.84
CA MET A 74 5.92 11.23 -22.41
C MET A 74 6.91 11.85 -21.43
N LYS A 75 8.08 12.27 -21.90
CA LYS A 75 9.18 12.86 -21.11
C LYS A 75 8.82 14.04 -20.22
N SER A 76 7.67 14.66 -20.41
CA SER A 76 7.19 15.83 -19.64
C SER A 76 6.09 15.55 -18.64
N VAL A 77 5.70 14.28 -18.43
CA VAL A 77 4.49 13.96 -17.68
C VAL A 77 4.81 13.23 -16.38
N ASN A 78 4.45 13.90 -15.34
CA ASN A 78 4.12 13.54 -13.99
C ASN A 78 4.43 12.11 -13.53
N HIS A 79 5.44 12.02 -12.69
CA HIS A 79 5.54 10.91 -11.74
C HIS A 79 4.33 11.00 -10.81
N SER A 80 3.56 9.94 -10.68
CA SER A 80 2.48 9.86 -9.72
C SER A 80 2.78 8.75 -8.72
N HIS A 81 2.50 9.04 -7.47
CA HIS A 81 2.52 8.06 -6.39
C HIS A 81 1.11 7.94 -5.83
N GLU A 82 0.64 6.72 -5.74
CA GLU A 82 -0.64 6.38 -5.12
C GLU A 82 -0.40 5.35 -4.03
N THR A 83 -1.10 5.52 -2.93
CA THR A 83 -1.10 4.59 -1.80
C THR A 83 -2.46 3.93 -1.69
N ILE A 84 -2.49 2.61 -1.56
CA ILE A 84 -3.72 1.84 -1.38
C ILE A 84 -3.67 1.19 0.02
N PRO A 85 -4.35 1.79 1.02
CA PRO A 85 -4.45 1.20 2.34
C PRO A 85 -5.23 -0.11 2.31
N PHE A 86 -4.78 -1.14 3.03
CA PHE A 86 -5.46 -2.44 3.06
C PHE A 86 -6.90 -2.36 3.54
N SER A 87 -7.22 -1.42 4.44
CA SER A 87 -8.59 -1.20 4.93
C SER A 87 -9.58 -0.79 3.83
N THR A 88 -9.09 -0.26 2.70
CA THR A 88 -9.92 0.14 1.56
C THR A 88 -10.16 -0.98 0.57
N ILE A 89 -9.39 -2.07 0.65
CA ILE A 89 -9.45 -3.19 -0.30
C ILE A 89 -10.56 -4.15 0.14
N THR A 90 -11.57 -4.31 -0.71
CA THR A 90 -12.67 -5.25 -0.50
C THR A 90 -12.44 -6.60 -1.16
N GLY A 91 -11.54 -6.66 -2.15
CA GLY A 91 -11.16 -7.89 -2.82
C GLY A 91 -9.86 -7.75 -3.60
N VAL A 92 -9.16 -8.87 -3.79
CA VAL A 92 -8.01 -8.96 -4.67
C VAL A 92 -8.11 -10.22 -5.51
N GLU A 93 -7.89 -10.09 -6.80
CA GLU A 93 -8.00 -11.16 -7.79
C GLU A 93 -6.73 -11.26 -8.63
N LEU A 94 -6.30 -12.49 -8.88
CA LEU A 94 -5.24 -12.81 -9.84
C LEU A 94 -5.85 -13.48 -11.05
N SER A 95 -5.63 -12.91 -12.24
CA SER A 95 -6.07 -13.48 -13.50
C SER A 95 -4.95 -13.46 -14.54
N ARG A 96 -5.11 -14.22 -15.62
CA ARG A 96 -4.14 -14.24 -16.73
C ARG A 96 -4.88 -14.06 -18.04
N LYS A 97 -4.39 -13.13 -18.86
CA LYS A 97 -4.88 -12.95 -20.25
C LYS A 97 -3.72 -13.05 -21.22
N LEU A 98 -3.96 -13.66 -22.37
CA LEU A 98 -2.92 -13.98 -23.37
C LEU A 98 -2.12 -12.73 -23.80
N SER A 99 -2.79 -11.60 -24.03
CA SER A 99 -2.17 -10.34 -24.48
C SER A 99 -1.68 -9.43 -23.34
N LEU A 100 -2.20 -9.61 -22.13
CA LEU A 100 -1.96 -8.73 -20.98
C LEU A 100 -1.13 -9.39 -19.88
N GLY A 101 -0.73 -10.66 -20.04
CA GLY A 101 0.02 -11.41 -19.03
C GLY A 101 -0.77 -11.62 -17.74
N TRP A 102 -0.07 -11.65 -16.62
CA TRP A 102 -0.67 -11.72 -15.30
C TRP A 102 -1.25 -10.36 -14.89
N ILE A 103 -2.44 -10.39 -14.32
CA ILE A 103 -3.22 -9.20 -13.93
C ILE A 103 -3.60 -9.35 -12.48
N ILE A 104 -3.24 -8.35 -11.68
CA ILE A 104 -3.73 -8.21 -10.31
C ILE A 104 -4.79 -7.12 -10.31
N THR A 105 -5.95 -7.43 -9.77
CA THR A 105 -7.07 -6.50 -9.65
C THR A 105 -7.40 -6.28 -8.18
N PHE A 106 -7.32 -5.04 -7.73
CA PHE A 106 -7.73 -4.62 -6.40
C PHE A 106 -9.10 -3.98 -6.50
N THR A 107 -10.10 -4.53 -5.81
CA THR A 107 -11.45 -3.96 -5.71
C THR A 107 -11.54 -3.13 -4.45
N ARG A 108 -11.98 -1.88 -4.59
CA ARG A 108 -12.27 -0.93 -3.50
C ARG A 108 -13.73 -0.51 -3.58
N ALA A 109 -14.27 0.10 -2.53
CA ALA A 109 -15.69 0.50 -2.50
C ALA A 109 -16.10 1.42 -3.66
N ALA A 110 -15.21 2.29 -4.12
CA ALA A 110 -15.50 3.30 -5.15
C ALA A 110 -14.91 2.98 -6.53
N ASN A 111 -13.88 2.13 -6.61
CA ASN A 111 -13.16 1.87 -7.87
C ASN A 111 -12.41 0.54 -7.85
N THR A 112 -11.87 0.21 -9.02
CA THR A 112 -11.07 -1.00 -9.23
C THR A 112 -9.76 -0.61 -9.91
N ASP A 113 -8.64 -1.02 -9.31
CA ASP A 113 -7.30 -0.83 -9.86
C ASP A 113 -6.78 -2.13 -10.44
N SER A 114 -6.16 -2.07 -11.62
CA SER A 114 -5.58 -3.24 -12.26
C SER A 114 -4.13 -3.01 -12.64
N LEU A 115 -3.25 -3.91 -12.20
CA LEU A 115 -1.85 -4.01 -12.60
C LEU A 115 -1.73 -5.10 -13.66
N LEU A 116 -1.16 -4.73 -14.82
CA LEU A 116 -1.06 -5.58 -16.01
C LEU A 116 0.40 -5.97 -16.24
N LYS A 117 0.61 -7.06 -16.98
CA LYS A 117 1.96 -7.56 -17.35
C LYS A 117 2.87 -7.79 -16.16
N CYS A 118 2.31 -8.17 -15.03
CA CYS A 118 3.07 -8.55 -13.86
C CYS A 118 3.79 -9.88 -14.07
N ASP A 119 4.89 -10.10 -13.37
CA ASP A 119 5.50 -11.43 -13.36
C ASP A 119 4.67 -12.42 -12.51
N GLU A 120 4.74 -13.69 -12.85
CA GLU A 120 3.91 -14.72 -12.23
C GLU A 120 4.19 -14.89 -10.73
N ASN A 121 5.47 -14.99 -10.37
CA ASN A 121 5.87 -15.28 -8.99
C ASN A 121 5.53 -14.12 -8.06
N GLY A 122 5.93 -12.91 -8.42
CA GLY A 122 5.65 -11.71 -7.63
C GLY A 122 4.15 -11.45 -7.51
N SER A 123 3.38 -11.74 -8.57
CA SER A 123 1.92 -11.61 -8.54
C SER A 123 1.27 -12.56 -7.55
N LYS A 124 1.70 -13.82 -7.52
CA LYS A 124 1.19 -14.81 -6.56
C LYS A 124 1.53 -14.42 -5.12
N ILE A 125 2.75 -13.96 -4.88
CA ILE A 125 3.18 -13.48 -3.55
C ILE A 125 2.33 -12.27 -3.15
N MET A 126 2.21 -11.25 -4.01
CA MET A 126 1.44 -10.04 -3.70
C MET A 126 -0.01 -10.37 -3.36
N VAL A 127 -0.69 -11.17 -4.17
CA VAL A 127 -2.09 -11.53 -3.95
C VAL A 127 -2.26 -12.35 -2.66
N SER A 128 -1.39 -13.33 -2.42
CA SER A 128 -1.42 -14.16 -1.20
C SER A 128 -1.24 -13.33 0.06
N GLU A 129 -0.25 -12.43 0.09
CA GLU A 129 0.00 -11.59 1.26
C GLU A 129 -1.12 -10.57 1.49
N VAL A 130 -1.63 -9.95 0.41
CA VAL A 130 -2.78 -9.02 0.52
C VAL A 130 -4.02 -9.75 1.04
N GLN A 131 -4.32 -10.96 0.55
CA GLN A 131 -5.46 -11.75 1.03
C GLN A 131 -5.32 -12.10 2.52
N LYS A 132 -4.12 -12.49 2.95
CA LYS A 132 -3.81 -12.78 4.34
C LYS A 132 -4.04 -11.55 5.23
N ILE A 133 -3.48 -10.40 4.86
CA ILE A 133 -3.63 -9.15 5.61
C ILE A 133 -5.11 -8.74 5.69
N ILE A 134 -5.85 -8.81 4.57
CA ILE A 134 -7.29 -8.49 4.57
C ILE A 134 -8.08 -9.46 5.47
N ALA A 135 -7.74 -10.75 5.46
CA ALA A 135 -8.40 -11.74 6.32
C ALA A 135 -8.13 -11.47 7.81
N GLU A 136 -6.89 -11.12 8.15
CA GLU A 136 -6.51 -10.73 9.50
C GLU A 136 -7.24 -9.46 9.97
N LEU A 137 -7.34 -8.44 9.11
CA LEU A 137 -8.10 -7.21 9.40
C LEU A 137 -9.59 -7.49 9.63
N ARG A 138 -10.19 -8.40 8.86
CA ARG A 138 -11.61 -8.77 8.99
C ARG A 138 -11.91 -9.63 10.21
N SER A 139 -10.97 -10.47 10.63
CA SER A 139 -11.11 -11.32 11.82
C SER A 139 -10.97 -10.56 13.14
N GLY A 140 -10.64 -9.27 13.09
CA GLY A 140 -10.40 -8.45 14.29
C GLY A 140 -9.09 -8.82 15.04
N ASN A 141 -8.29 -9.74 14.49
CA ASN A 141 -7.03 -10.20 15.09
C ASN A 141 -5.79 -9.41 14.60
N ALA A 142 -5.95 -8.57 13.59
CA ALA A 142 -4.89 -7.69 13.13
C ALA A 142 -5.23 -6.24 13.49
N ALA A 143 -4.73 -5.76 14.59
CA ALA A 143 -4.35 -4.36 14.67
C ALA A 143 -3.13 -4.19 13.74
N PRO A 144 -3.23 -3.47 12.60
CA PRO A 144 -2.02 -3.08 11.88
C PRO A 144 -1.16 -2.29 12.86
N LYS A 145 0.12 -2.65 12.99
CA LYS A 145 1.05 -1.99 13.94
C LYS A 145 1.08 -0.45 13.83
N VAL A 146 0.66 0.10 12.69
CA VAL A 146 0.59 1.56 12.45
C VAL A 146 -0.75 2.16 12.83
N SER A 147 -1.86 1.40 12.80
CA SER A 147 -3.14 1.94 13.26
C SER A 147 -3.22 2.04 14.79
N SER A 148 -2.34 1.35 15.54
CA SER A 148 -2.31 1.51 16.99
C SER A 148 -1.72 2.87 17.41
N GLU A 149 -0.67 3.35 16.75
CA GLU A 149 -0.07 4.66 17.07
C GLU A 149 -0.96 5.82 16.60
N ILE A 150 -1.43 5.79 15.33
CA ILE A 150 -2.33 6.83 14.79
C ILE A 150 -3.67 6.77 15.53
N GLY A 151 -4.23 5.59 15.76
CA GLY A 151 -5.47 5.42 16.50
C GLY A 151 -5.35 5.82 18.00
N ALA A 152 -4.19 5.65 18.61
CA ALA A 152 -3.95 6.12 19.97
C ALA A 152 -3.84 7.65 20.00
N ILE A 153 -3.16 8.26 19.05
CA ILE A 153 -3.05 9.72 18.91
C ILE A 153 -4.42 10.35 18.68
N GLU A 154 -5.22 9.79 17.76
CA GLU A 154 -6.59 10.28 17.51
C GLU A 154 -7.50 10.13 18.74
N LYS A 155 -7.38 9.03 19.48
CA LYS A 155 -8.13 8.82 20.73
C LYS A 155 -7.70 9.81 21.81
N ILE A 156 -6.41 10.10 21.93
CA ILE A 156 -5.90 11.12 22.86
C ILE A 156 -6.41 12.51 22.49
N GLN A 157 -6.46 12.84 21.20
CA GLN A 157 -7.05 14.12 20.74
C GLN A 157 -8.55 14.22 21.07
N LYS A 158 -9.33 13.17 20.84
CA LYS A 158 -10.76 13.14 21.24
C LYS A 158 -10.95 13.22 22.75
N LEU A 159 -10.10 12.56 23.54
CA LEU A 159 -10.14 12.68 25.00
C LEU A 159 -9.85 14.12 25.45
N LYS A 160 -8.94 14.81 24.78
CA LYS A 160 -8.64 16.22 25.06
C LYS A 160 -9.82 17.13 24.74
N GLU A 161 -10.51 16.89 23.59
CA GLU A 161 -11.73 17.63 23.25
C GLU A 161 -12.84 17.44 24.29
N LEU A 162 -13.00 16.22 24.82
CA LEU A 162 -13.97 15.93 25.88
C LEU A 162 -13.60 16.59 27.21
N LEU A 163 -12.30 16.67 27.53
CA LEU A 163 -11.82 17.43 28.69
C LEU A 163 -12.10 18.92 28.52
N ASP A 164 -11.79 19.50 27.34
CA ASP A 164 -12.02 20.92 27.04
C ASP A 164 -13.51 21.29 27.06
N GLN A 165 -14.39 20.32 26.77
CA GLN A 165 -15.85 20.46 26.87
C GLN A 165 -16.39 20.23 28.29
N GLY A 166 -15.54 19.88 29.25
CA GLY A 166 -15.95 19.62 30.63
C GLY A 166 -16.72 18.31 30.82
N ILE A 167 -16.73 17.43 29.82
CA ILE A 167 -17.41 16.12 29.86
C ILE A 167 -16.52 15.08 30.58
N LEU A 168 -15.21 15.25 30.54
CA LEU A 168 -14.20 14.40 31.17
C LEU A 168 -13.46 15.21 32.23
N SER A 169 -13.16 14.60 33.36
CA SER A 169 -12.30 15.24 34.40
C SER A 169 -10.82 15.12 34.00
N GLN A 170 -9.98 16.00 34.62
CA GLN A 170 -8.54 15.95 34.40
C GLN A 170 -7.93 14.60 34.81
N GLU A 171 -8.43 14.02 35.89
CA GLU A 171 -7.95 12.73 36.41
C GLU A 171 -8.27 11.59 35.49
N GLU A 172 -9.49 11.53 34.97
CA GLU A 172 -9.93 10.52 33.97
C GLU A 172 -9.18 10.65 32.64
N PHE A 173 -8.87 11.89 32.22
CA PHE A 173 -8.07 12.13 31.01
C PHE A 173 -6.65 11.56 31.16
N GLU A 174 -5.96 11.85 32.27
CA GLU A 174 -4.59 11.38 32.51
C GLU A 174 -4.54 9.86 32.66
N GLU A 175 -5.52 9.23 33.31
CA GLU A 175 -5.62 7.78 33.43
C GLU A 175 -5.78 7.12 32.06
N LYS A 176 -6.74 7.57 31.26
CA LYS A 176 -7.00 7.03 29.90
C LYS A 176 -5.86 7.30 28.92
N LYS A 177 -5.23 8.45 29.02
CA LYS A 177 -4.03 8.77 28.23
C LYS A 177 -2.86 7.85 28.59
N ALA A 178 -2.62 7.59 29.87
CA ALA A 178 -1.57 6.68 30.32
C ALA A 178 -1.83 5.22 29.84
N GLU A 179 -3.09 4.80 29.82
CA GLU A 179 -3.50 3.48 29.31
C GLU A 179 -3.26 3.36 27.80
N LEU A 180 -3.61 4.40 27.02
CA LEU A 180 -3.37 4.44 25.57
C LEU A 180 -1.88 4.49 25.21
N LEU A 181 -1.07 5.21 26.00
CA LEU A 181 0.38 5.29 25.80
C LEU A 181 1.11 3.97 26.10
N LYS A 182 0.54 3.08 26.92
CA LYS A 182 1.09 1.73 27.17
C LYS A 182 0.84 0.76 26.00
N GLN A 183 -0.04 1.12 25.05
CA GLN A 183 -0.38 0.30 23.88
C GLN A 183 0.41 0.68 22.62
N ILE A 184 1.28 1.69 22.70
CA ILE A 184 2.23 2.13 21.69
C ILE A 184 3.62 1.54 22.00
#